data_8ec00d380f01c92fb8fe0c051a4d32d0
#
_entry.id   8ec00d380f01c92fb8fe0c051a4d32d0
#
_cell.length_a   1.000
_cell.length_b   1.000
_cell.length_c   1.000
_cell.angle_alpha   90.00
_cell.angle_beta   90.00
_cell.angle_gamma   90.00
#
_symmetry.space_group_name_H-M   'P 1'
#
loop_
_entity.id
_entity.type
_entity.pdbx_description
1 polymer ?
#
loop_
_entity_poly.entity_id
_entity_poly.type
_entity_poly.pdbx_seq_one_letter_code
_entity_poly.pdbx_strand_id
1 'polypeptide(L)'
;MTDRPGPRRELERIREGTGSGAGHSRVALGAGPLRERLRAAILALAFARGADSSTCPSDAARALADDWRPLLPQARELARELARTGEVRLTQRGRSVDPDGEWEGPIRIRLPGHANG
;
A
#
# COMPACT_ATOMS: atom_id res chain seq x y z
N MET A 1 -23.70 8.61 -12.98
CA MET A 1 -22.94 7.57 -12.40
C MET A 1 -21.61 8.09 -11.89
N THR A 2 -21.33 7.80 -10.68
CA THR A 2 -20.10 8.28 -10.12
C THR A 2 -19.10 7.18 -10.07
N ASP A 3 -18.03 7.38 -10.74
CA ASP A 3 -16.96 6.44 -10.65
C ASP A 3 -16.08 6.83 -9.51
N ARG A 4 -15.98 5.98 -8.57
CA ARG A 4 -14.96 6.16 -7.58
C ARG A 4 -13.63 6.01 -8.25
N PRO A 5 -12.70 6.92 -8.01
CA PRO A 5 -11.35 6.72 -8.52
C PRO A 5 -10.81 5.44 -7.92
N GLY A 6 -10.36 4.55 -8.77
CA GLY A 6 -9.71 3.35 -8.30
C GLY A 6 -8.31 3.67 -7.78
N PRO A 7 -7.62 2.66 -7.24
CA PRO A 7 -6.28 2.87 -6.70
C PRO A 7 -5.30 3.42 -7.73
N ARG A 8 -5.41 3.03 -8.99
CA ARG A 8 -4.51 3.57 -10.01
C ARG A 8 -4.70 5.07 -10.19
N ARG A 9 -5.95 5.54 -10.22
CA ARG A 9 -6.21 6.96 -10.32
C ARG A 9 -5.73 7.70 -9.11
N GLU A 10 -5.84 7.07 -7.96
CA GLU A 10 -5.30 7.64 -6.75
C GLU A 10 -3.80 7.83 -6.88
N LEU A 11 -3.07 6.83 -7.39
CA LEU A 11 -1.64 6.97 -7.61
C LEU A 11 -1.31 8.08 -8.60
N GLU A 12 -2.11 8.21 -9.64
CA GLU A 12 -1.89 9.28 -10.62
C GLU A 12 -2.02 10.65 -9.98
N ARG A 13 -3.01 10.81 -9.12
CA ARG A 13 -3.20 12.06 -8.39
C ARG A 13 -2.07 12.33 -7.42
N ILE A 14 -1.61 11.30 -6.72
CA ILE A 14 -0.50 11.43 -5.79
C ILE A 14 0.75 11.84 -6.53
N ARG A 15 1.00 11.27 -7.71
CA ARG A 15 2.17 11.57 -8.51
C ARG A 15 2.24 13.04 -8.89
N GLU A 16 1.08 13.63 -9.15
CA GLU A 16 1.01 15.04 -9.57
C GLU A 16 1.08 16.00 -8.40
N GLY A 17 0.98 15.50 -7.19
CA GLY A 17 1.03 16.35 -6.01
C GLY A 17 2.46 16.56 -5.54
N THR A 18 2.56 17.27 -4.42
CA THR A 18 3.85 17.56 -3.80
C THR A 18 4.02 16.85 -2.47
N GLY A 19 3.11 15.95 -2.14
CA GLY A 19 3.18 15.25 -0.87
C GLY A 19 4.26 14.18 -0.84
N SER A 20 4.45 13.59 0.32
CA SER A 20 5.53 12.63 0.52
C SER A 20 5.35 11.36 -0.29
N GLY A 21 4.14 11.06 -0.73
CA GLY A 21 3.92 9.89 -1.56
C GLY A 21 4.24 10.07 -3.03
N ALA A 22 4.51 11.32 -3.49
CA ALA A 22 4.64 11.57 -4.92
C ALA A 22 5.79 10.80 -5.56
N GLY A 23 6.94 10.72 -4.88
CA GLY A 23 8.07 9.96 -5.39
C GLY A 23 7.77 8.48 -5.51
N HIS A 24 7.10 7.92 -4.52
CA HIS A 24 6.69 6.52 -4.57
C HIS A 24 5.70 6.28 -5.70
N SER A 25 4.77 7.20 -5.92
CA SER A 25 3.82 7.06 -7.02
C SER A 25 4.51 7.06 -8.37
N ARG A 26 5.54 7.88 -8.54
CA ARG A 26 6.30 7.88 -9.80
C ARG A 26 6.94 6.53 -10.06
N VAL A 27 7.50 5.90 -9.02
CA VAL A 27 8.07 4.56 -9.18
C VAL A 27 6.98 3.55 -9.50
N ALA A 28 5.87 3.60 -8.78
CA ALA A 28 4.78 2.64 -8.96
C ALA A 28 4.21 2.69 -10.36
N LEU A 29 4.06 3.87 -10.93
CA LEU A 29 3.49 4.05 -12.26
C LEU A 29 4.53 4.00 -13.37
N GLY A 30 5.79 3.83 -13.03
CA GLY A 30 6.86 3.78 -13.99
C GLY A 30 7.02 2.40 -14.61
N ALA A 31 8.18 2.17 -15.22
CA ALA A 31 8.46 0.98 -15.99
C ALA A 31 9.44 0.03 -15.32
N GLY A 32 9.69 0.20 -14.04
CA GLY A 32 10.64 -0.63 -13.31
C GLY A 32 10.12 -2.04 -13.03
N PRO A 33 10.89 -2.84 -12.31
CA PRO A 33 10.45 -4.19 -11.96
C PRO A 33 9.16 -4.18 -11.16
N LEU A 34 8.33 -5.19 -11.40
CA LEU A 34 7.02 -5.26 -10.77
C LEU A 34 7.11 -5.21 -9.24
N ARG A 35 8.08 -5.92 -8.68
CA ARG A 35 8.24 -5.96 -7.23
C ARG A 35 8.45 -4.55 -6.66
N GLU A 36 9.30 -3.77 -7.30
CA GLU A 36 9.57 -2.41 -6.84
C GLU A 36 8.36 -1.51 -7.02
N ARG A 37 7.65 -1.71 -8.11
CA ARG A 37 6.43 -0.94 -8.36
C ARG A 37 5.34 -1.25 -7.35
N LEU A 38 5.17 -2.52 -7.00
CA LEU A 38 4.18 -2.90 -5.97
C LEU A 38 4.56 -2.32 -4.62
N ARG A 39 5.83 -2.40 -4.26
CA ARG A 39 6.31 -1.84 -3.00
C ARG A 39 6.02 -0.34 -2.94
N ALA A 40 6.35 0.34 -4.03
CA ALA A 40 6.13 1.77 -4.11
C ALA A 40 4.65 2.12 -4.06
N ALA A 41 3.80 1.31 -4.68
CA ALA A 41 2.36 1.54 -4.64
C ALA A 41 1.82 1.44 -3.22
N ILE A 42 2.28 0.46 -2.46
CA ILE A 42 1.87 0.33 -1.07
C ILE A 42 2.25 1.59 -0.29
N LEU A 43 3.49 2.03 -0.45
CA LEU A 43 3.96 3.19 0.29
C LEU A 43 3.24 4.47 -0.13
N ALA A 44 3.03 4.66 -1.43
CA ALA A 44 2.34 5.84 -1.91
C ALA A 44 0.93 5.93 -1.36
N LEU A 45 0.21 4.82 -1.38
CA LEU A 45 -1.17 4.81 -0.89
C LEU A 45 -1.21 5.02 0.63
N ALA A 46 -0.29 4.39 1.35
CA ALA A 46 -0.25 4.55 2.80
C ALA A 46 0.05 6.00 3.17
N PHE A 47 1.03 6.61 2.52
CA PHE A 47 1.37 7.99 2.80
C PHE A 47 0.23 8.94 2.46
N ALA A 48 -0.41 8.73 1.32
CA ALA A 48 -1.48 9.63 0.89
C ALA A 48 -2.69 9.55 1.81
N ARG A 49 -2.98 8.38 2.34
CA ARG A 49 -4.13 8.22 3.24
C ARG A 49 -3.84 8.67 4.65
N GLY A 50 -2.57 8.76 5.01
CA GLY A 50 -2.17 9.32 6.29
C GLY A 50 -2.33 8.34 7.44
N ALA A 51 -1.95 8.82 8.63
CA ALA A 51 -1.90 7.97 9.82
C ALA A 51 -3.27 7.52 10.29
N ASP A 52 -4.33 8.25 9.94
CA ASP A 52 -5.68 7.93 10.39
C ASP A 52 -6.43 7.01 9.45
N SER A 53 -5.78 6.56 8.41
CA SER A 53 -6.43 5.72 7.42
C SER A 53 -5.54 4.56 7.07
N SER A 54 -5.95 3.74 6.11
CA SER A 54 -5.18 2.55 5.76
C SER A 54 -5.41 2.19 4.31
N THR A 55 -4.54 1.34 3.80
CA THR A 55 -4.72 0.71 2.51
C THR A 55 -4.64 -0.80 2.71
N CYS A 56 -4.73 -1.55 1.64
CA CYS A 56 -4.61 -3.00 1.71
C CYS A 56 -3.76 -3.49 0.54
N PRO A 57 -3.21 -4.70 0.63
CA PRO A 57 -2.38 -5.21 -0.47
C PRO A 57 -3.11 -5.24 -1.80
N SER A 58 -4.42 -5.50 -1.79
CA SER A 58 -5.17 -5.53 -3.04
C SER A 58 -5.28 -4.16 -3.69
N ASP A 59 -5.27 -3.08 -2.92
CA ASP A 59 -5.26 -1.74 -3.51
C ASP A 59 -4.04 -1.53 -4.38
N ALA A 60 -2.87 -1.92 -3.89
CA ALA A 60 -1.64 -1.78 -4.65
C ALA A 60 -1.65 -2.66 -5.90
N ALA A 61 -2.11 -3.90 -5.76
CA ALA A 61 -2.20 -4.80 -6.90
C ALA A 61 -3.15 -4.25 -7.96
N ARG A 62 -4.31 -3.76 -7.54
CA ARG A 62 -5.31 -3.21 -8.45
C ARG A 62 -4.84 -1.94 -9.13
N ALA A 63 -3.96 -1.20 -8.48
CA ALA A 63 -3.41 0.00 -9.08
C ALA A 63 -2.51 -0.31 -10.27
N LEU A 64 -1.90 -1.49 -10.29
CA LEU A 64 -0.91 -1.81 -11.29
C LEU A 64 -1.42 -2.71 -12.40
N ALA A 65 -2.52 -3.42 -12.20
CA ALA A 65 -3.01 -4.33 -13.23
C ALA A 65 -4.52 -4.53 -13.13
N ASP A 66 -5.15 -4.65 -14.30
CA ASP A 66 -6.57 -5.00 -14.32
C ASP A 66 -6.77 -6.40 -13.77
N ASP A 67 -5.93 -7.33 -14.19
CA ASP A 67 -5.93 -8.67 -13.62
C ASP A 67 -4.96 -8.69 -12.46
N TRP A 68 -5.43 -8.24 -11.32
CA TRP A 68 -4.59 -7.99 -10.16
C TRP A 68 -4.47 -9.17 -9.21
N ARG A 69 -5.36 -10.13 -9.33
CA ARG A 69 -5.37 -11.24 -8.36
C ARG A 69 -4.06 -12.03 -8.33
N PRO A 70 -3.40 -12.31 -9.47
CA PRO A 70 -2.11 -12.99 -9.40
C PRO A 70 -1.02 -12.20 -8.69
N LEU A 71 -1.19 -10.87 -8.56
CA LEU A 71 -0.21 -10.05 -7.87
C LEU A 71 -0.38 -10.04 -6.37
N LEU A 72 -1.52 -10.53 -5.88
CA LEU A 72 -1.84 -10.39 -4.47
C LEU A 72 -0.87 -11.09 -3.54
N PRO A 73 -0.42 -12.31 -3.81
CA PRO A 73 0.56 -12.94 -2.92
C PRO A 73 1.84 -12.12 -2.77
N GLN A 74 2.33 -11.55 -3.86
CA GLN A 74 3.53 -10.73 -3.79
C GLN A 74 3.27 -9.43 -3.05
N ALA A 75 2.11 -8.82 -3.26
CA ALA A 75 1.76 -7.61 -2.54
C ALA A 75 1.68 -7.86 -1.05
N ARG A 76 1.12 -8.99 -0.63
CA ARG A 76 1.06 -9.34 0.78
C ARG A 76 2.45 -9.58 1.36
N GLU A 77 3.32 -10.22 0.60
CA GLU A 77 4.68 -10.46 1.06
C GLU A 77 5.45 -9.14 1.20
N LEU A 78 5.26 -8.22 0.27
CA LEU A 78 5.90 -6.90 0.36
C LEU A 78 5.38 -6.11 1.56
N ALA A 79 4.08 -6.20 1.84
CA ALA A 79 3.54 -5.57 3.03
C ALA A 79 4.20 -6.11 4.29
N ARG A 80 4.44 -7.41 4.33
CA ARG A 80 5.13 -8.06 5.44
C ARG A 80 6.55 -7.51 5.59
N GLU A 81 7.28 -7.41 4.48
CA GLU A 81 8.64 -6.89 4.51
C GLU A 81 8.68 -5.44 4.99
N LEU A 82 7.76 -4.62 4.49
CA LEU A 82 7.72 -3.22 4.90
C LEU A 82 7.38 -3.08 6.40
N ALA A 83 6.58 -3.98 6.92
CA ALA A 83 6.27 -3.96 8.34
C ALA A 83 7.46 -4.41 9.18
N ARG A 84 8.25 -5.37 8.68
CA ARG A 84 9.47 -5.78 9.39
C ARG A 84 10.46 -4.65 9.51
N THR A 85 10.55 -3.78 8.50
CA THR A 85 11.47 -2.64 8.55
C THR A 85 10.89 -1.45 9.31
N GLY A 86 9.62 -1.53 9.70
CA GLY A 86 8.99 -0.43 10.42
C GLY A 86 8.45 0.66 9.52
N GLU A 87 8.49 0.50 8.20
CA GLU A 87 7.98 1.51 7.30
C GLU A 87 6.45 1.57 7.29
N VAL A 88 5.80 0.46 7.59
CA VAL A 88 4.35 0.40 7.75
C VAL A 88 4.01 -0.45 8.95
N ARG A 89 2.76 -0.41 9.34
CA ARG A 89 2.20 -1.26 10.38
C ARG A 89 1.04 -2.04 9.77
N LEU A 90 0.95 -3.31 10.12
CA LEU A 90 -0.15 -4.15 9.65
C LEU A 90 -1.18 -4.30 10.75
N THR A 91 -2.44 -4.21 10.37
CA THR A 91 -3.53 -4.39 11.32
C THR A 91 -4.58 -5.31 10.74
N GLN A 92 -5.32 -5.93 11.63
CA GLN A 92 -6.46 -6.75 11.28
C GLN A 92 -7.53 -6.46 12.31
N ARG A 93 -8.68 -6.03 11.83
CA ARG A 93 -9.80 -5.65 12.71
C ARG A 93 -9.37 -4.63 13.77
N GLY A 94 -8.52 -3.69 13.36
CA GLY A 94 -8.06 -2.63 14.25
C GLY A 94 -6.92 -2.98 15.17
N ARG A 95 -6.45 -4.23 15.15
CA ARG A 95 -5.36 -4.66 16.02
C ARG A 95 -4.10 -4.88 15.21
N SER A 96 -2.97 -4.50 15.76
CA SER A 96 -1.69 -4.76 15.12
C SER A 96 -1.44 -6.26 15.04
N VAL A 97 -0.91 -6.70 13.92
CA VAL A 97 -0.54 -8.09 13.74
C VAL A 97 0.95 -8.21 13.50
N ASP A 98 1.50 -9.35 13.93
CA ASP A 98 2.91 -9.63 13.75
C ASP A 98 3.21 -9.84 12.26
N PRO A 99 4.15 -9.09 11.66
CA PRO A 99 4.48 -9.32 10.26
C PRO A 99 4.99 -10.73 9.98
N ASP A 100 5.52 -11.41 10.97
CA ASP A 100 6.00 -12.77 10.79
C ASP A 100 4.95 -13.81 11.18
N GLY A 101 3.78 -13.36 11.60
CA GLY A 101 2.72 -14.27 11.97
C GLY A 101 1.95 -14.80 10.79
N GLU A 102 1.02 -15.66 11.06
CA GLU A 102 0.10 -16.17 10.06
C GLU A 102 -1.21 -15.43 10.18
N TRP A 103 -1.65 -14.87 9.07
CA TRP A 103 -2.92 -14.15 9.07
C TRP A 103 -3.87 -14.81 8.11
N GLU A 104 -5.11 -14.89 8.51
CA GLU A 104 -6.18 -15.32 7.62
C GLU A 104 -7.05 -14.11 7.33
N GLY A 105 -7.42 -13.98 6.06
CA GLY A 105 -8.30 -12.91 5.67
C GLY A 105 -7.57 -11.60 5.38
N PRO A 106 -8.34 -10.54 5.18
CA PRO A 106 -7.77 -9.26 4.76
C PRO A 106 -6.98 -8.59 5.88
N ILE A 107 -5.92 -7.90 5.47
CA ILE A 107 -5.14 -7.08 6.39
C ILE A 107 -5.15 -5.65 5.90
N ARG A 108 -4.91 -4.72 6.82
CA ARG A 108 -4.78 -3.31 6.48
C ARG A 108 -3.34 -2.88 6.70
N ILE A 109 -2.90 -1.95 5.89
CA ILE A 109 -1.56 -1.40 5.92
C ILE A 109 -1.70 0.06 6.31
N ARG A 110 -0.98 0.47 7.36
CA ARG A 110 -1.03 1.82 7.88
C ARG A 110 0.36 2.38 8.02
N LEU A 111 0.45 3.70 8.00
CA LEU A 111 1.68 4.33 8.46
C LEU A 111 1.88 3.98 9.93
N PRO A 112 3.13 3.85 10.38
CA PRO A 112 3.39 3.64 11.79
C PRO A 112 2.79 4.80 12.56
N GLY A 113 2.10 4.52 13.65
CA GLY A 113 1.57 5.57 14.48
C GLY A 113 2.70 6.33 15.13
N HIS A 114 2.36 7.46 15.75
CA HIS A 114 3.36 8.19 16.51
C HIS A 114 3.80 7.37 17.68
N ALA A 115 5.05 7.55 18.02
CA ALA A 115 5.66 6.72 19.03
C ALA A 115 5.01 6.83 20.38
N ASN A 116 4.26 7.86 20.59
CA ASN A 116 3.56 7.99 21.84
C ASN A 116 2.39 7.04 21.95
N GLY A 117 2.16 6.46 20.88
CA GLY A 117 1.03 5.52 20.86
C GLY A 117 1.39 4.48 21.26
#